data_35af354db0683d38e2ed631a9f954176
#
_entry.id   35af354db0683d38e2ed631a9f954176
#
_cell.length_a   1.000
_cell.length_b   1.000
_cell.length_c   1.000
_cell.angle_alpha   90.00
_cell.angle_beta   90.00
_cell.angle_gamma   90.00
#
_symmetry.space_group_name_H-M   'P 1'
#
loop_
_entity.id
_entity.type
_entity.pdbx_description
1 polymer ?
#
loop_
_entity_poly.entity_id
_entity_poly.type
_entity_poly.pdbx_seq_one_letter_code
_entity_poly.pdbx_strand_id
1 'polypeptide(L)'
;EKIRPELSETEQEDLSVIFQAVLPKENQYYVQADNLGENAAPILITQSEFMRRYREMSAMGGGMNFYGEMPAMYNITVNMQNPLVARVMASKAADVAPAQVIPDAAEDASDDVKRTVTEAKETAAAAHKSDLEAFAGDNEILKQITDLALLANGMLKGKDLSDFIAR
;
A
#
# COMPACT_ATOMS: atom_id res chain seq x y z
N GLU A 1 3.37 -24.85 -1.22
CA GLU A 1 3.68 -23.88 -2.28
C GLU A 1 2.61 -22.79 -2.24
N LYS A 2 2.99 -21.58 -1.83
CA LYS A 2 2.05 -20.44 -1.79
C LYS A 2 1.80 -19.98 -3.22
N ILE A 3 0.59 -20.19 -3.70
CA ILE A 3 0.18 -19.69 -5.02
C ILE A 3 -0.06 -18.19 -4.86
N ARG A 4 0.84 -17.38 -5.39
CA ARG A 4 0.64 -15.93 -5.45
C ARG A 4 -0.47 -15.60 -6.45
N PRO A 5 -1.33 -14.62 -6.15
CA PRO A 5 -2.32 -14.20 -7.12
C PRO A 5 -1.62 -13.63 -8.36
N GLU A 6 -2.13 -14.00 -9.53
CA GLU A 6 -1.65 -13.44 -10.80
C GLU A 6 -2.24 -12.04 -10.97
N LEU A 7 -1.66 -11.06 -10.30
CA LEU A 7 -1.96 -9.66 -10.54
C LEU A 7 -1.05 -9.11 -11.63
N SER A 8 -1.61 -8.29 -12.50
CA SER A 8 -0.80 -7.49 -13.42
C SER A 8 0.04 -6.48 -12.62
N GLU A 9 1.12 -6.00 -13.22
CA GLU A 9 1.97 -4.95 -12.61
C GLU A 9 1.15 -3.73 -12.20
N THR A 10 0.24 -3.28 -13.08
CA THR A 10 -0.67 -2.17 -12.82
C THR A 10 -1.61 -2.45 -11.64
N GLU A 11 -2.18 -3.63 -11.55
CA GLU A 11 -3.05 -4.03 -10.43
C GLU A 11 -2.30 -4.07 -9.11
N GLN A 12 -1.05 -4.53 -9.13
CA GLN A 12 -0.17 -4.55 -7.97
C GLN A 12 0.18 -3.12 -7.50
N GLU A 13 0.47 -2.22 -8.41
CA GLU A 13 0.70 -0.81 -8.12
C GLU A 13 -0.53 -0.14 -7.53
N ASP A 14 -1.70 -0.35 -8.12
CA ASP A 14 -2.97 0.18 -7.64
C ASP A 14 -3.28 -0.32 -6.22
N LEU A 15 -3.09 -1.60 -5.96
CA LEU A 15 -3.27 -2.20 -4.64
C LEU A 15 -2.36 -1.52 -3.61
N SER A 16 -1.10 -1.31 -3.95
CA SER A 16 -0.14 -0.62 -3.09
C SER A 16 -0.60 0.80 -2.77
N VAL A 17 -1.05 1.55 -3.76
CA VAL A 17 -1.50 2.94 -3.57
C VAL A 17 -2.70 3.02 -2.63
N ILE A 18 -3.73 2.20 -2.84
CA ILE A 18 -4.95 2.25 -2.00
C ILE A 18 -4.68 1.84 -0.55
N PHE A 19 -3.84 0.86 -0.30
CA PHE A 19 -3.49 0.47 1.07
C PHE A 19 -2.57 1.49 1.74
N GLN A 20 -1.60 2.04 1.02
CA GLN A 20 -0.72 3.07 1.55
C GLN A 20 -1.47 4.37 1.91
N ALA A 21 -2.54 4.69 1.20
CA ALA A 21 -3.35 5.87 1.48
C ALA A 21 -4.05 5.83 2.85
N VAL A 22 -4.33 4.63 3.37
CA VAL A 22 -5.00 4.44 4.67
C VAL A 22 -4.06 4.01 5.80
N LEU A 23 -2.79 3.75 5.48
CA LEU A 23 -1.77 3.42 6.48
C LEU A 23 -1.18 4.69 7.11
N PRO A 24 -0.75 4.62 8.40
CA PRO A 24 -0.08 5.75 9.04
C PRO A 24 1.20 6.15 8.30
N LYS A 25 1.40 7.45 8.10
CA LYS A 25 2.54 7.97 7.33
C LYS A 25 3.85 8.04 8.14
N GLU A 26 3.80 7.74 9.41
CA GLU A 26 4.96 7.74 10.31
C GLU A 26 5.94 6.59 10.03
N ASN A 27 5.44 5.51 9.43
CA ASN A 27 6.21 4.32 9.10
C ASN A 27 6.24 4.11 7.58
N GLN A 28 7.17 3.26 7.14
CA GLN A 28 7.22 2.80 5.76
C GLN A 28 6.60 1.41 5.66
N TYR A 29 5.83 1.19 4.61
CA TYR A 29 5.14 -0.07 4.36
C TYR A 29 5.42 -0.55 2.94
N TYR A 30 5.73 -1.82 2.83
CA TYR A 30 5.77 -2.52 1.54
C TYR A 30 4.53 -3.39 1.43
N VAL A 31 3.69 -3.12 0.45
CA VAL A 31 2.42 -3.80 0.24
C VAL A 31 2.56 -4.85 -0.85
N GLN A 32 2.18 -6.07 -0.54
CA GLN A 32 2.16 -7.18 -1.48
C GLN A 32 0.85 -7.98 -1.36
N ALA A 33 0.46 -8.64 -2.44
CA ALA A 33 -0.69 -9.53 -2.46
C ALA A 33 -0.24 -10.99 -2.33
N ASP A 34 -1.03 -11.79 -1.61
CA ASP A 34 -0.83 -13.23 -1.49
C ASP A 34 -2.18 -13.93 -1.29
N ASN A 35 -2.21 -15.22 -1.45
CA ASN A 35 -3.36 -16.08 -1.17
C ASN A 35 -3.09 -16.84 0.12
N LEU A 36 -3.72 -16.41 1.21
CA LEU A 36 -3.53 -16.99 2.54
C LEU A 36 -4.68 -17.93 2.97
N GLY A 37 -5.70 -18.04 2.12
CA GLY A 37 -6.92 -18.80 2.40
C GLY A 37 -8.11 -17.91 2.78
N GLU A 38 -9.31 -18.38 2.50
CA GLU A 38 -10.55 -17.61 2.73
C GLU A 38 -10.80 -17.27 4.19
N ASN A 39 -10.36 -18.13 5.09
CA ASN A 39 -10.56 -18.00 6.54
C ASN A 39 -9.40 -17.27 7.25
N ALA A 40 -8.32 -16.94 6.52
CA ALA A 40 -7.22 -16.19 7.08
C ALA A 40 -7.55 -14.69 7.14
N ALA A 41 -6.82 -13.97 7.98
CA ALA A 41 -6.99 -12.52 8.11
C ALA A 41 -6.86 -11.80 6.77
N PRO A 42 -7.59 -10.70 6.55
CA PRO A 42 -7.50 -9.94 5.31
C PRO A 42 -6.14 -9.29 5.10
N ILE A 43 -5.48 -8.89 6.18
CA ILE A 43 -4.17 -8.23 6.16
C ILE A 43 -3.26 -8.87 7.20
N LEU A 44 -2.05 -9.19 6.78
CA LEU A 44 -0.97 -9.64 7.67
C LEU A 44 0.14 -8.60 7.69
N ILE A 45 0.51 -8.13 8.87
CA ILE A 45 1.61 -7.19 9.07
C ILE A 45 2.79 -7.95 9.64
N THR A 46 3.93 -7.86 8.97
CA THR A 46 5.17 -8.48 9.40
C THR A 46 6.31 -7.47 9.38
N GLN A 47 7.31 -7.70 10.21
CA GLN A 47 8.54 -6.92 10.24
C GLN A 47 9.69 -7.82 9.78
N SER A 48 10.60 -7.28 8.96
CA SER A 48 11.78 -8.04 8.57
C SER A 48 12.64 -8.36 9.82
N GLU A 49 13.25 -9.52 9.84
CA GLU A 49 14.10 -9.94 10.96
C GLU A 49 15.28 -8.99 11.17
N PHE A 50 15.82 -8.45 10.07
CA PHE A 50 16.88 -7.45 10.12
C PHE A 50 16.43 -6.20 10.88
N MET A 51 15.25 -5.66 10.59
CA MET A 51 14.72 -4.46 11.26
C MET A 51 14.39 -4.73 12.73
N ARG A 52 13.90 -5.93 13.04
CA ARG A 52 13.66 -6.36 14.42
C ARG A 52 14.95 -6.37 15.23
N ARG A 53 15.98 -7.02 14.71
CA ARG A 53 17.31 -7.10 15.33
C ARG A 53 17.95 -5.72 15.50
N TYR A 54 17.83 -4.88 14.47
CA TYR A 54 18.35 -3.51 14.53
C TYR A 54 17.71 -2.70 15.66
N ARG A 55 16.38 -2.82 15.83
CA ARG A 55 15.66 -2.16 16.93
C ARG A 55 16.07 -2.69 18.29
N GLU A 56 16.18 -4.01 18.43
CA GLU A 56 16.65 -4.63 19.67
C GLU A 56 18.06 -4.17 20.04
N MET A 57 18.96 -4.12 19.09
CA MET A 57 20.32 -3.63 19.28
C MET A 57 20.34 -2.15 19.65
N SER A 58 19.53 -1.32 19.01
CA SER A 58 19.45 0.11 19.31
C SER A 58 18.88 0.38 20.71
N ALA A 59 17.95 -0.46 21.17
CA ALA A 59 17.38 -0.37 22.51
C ALA A 59 18.36 -0.83 23.60
N MET A 60 19.22 -1.80 23.30
CA MET A 60 20.17 -2.38 24.26
C MET A 60 21.53 -1.66 24.31
N GLY A 61 21.93 -1.03 23.24
CA GLY A 61 23.28 -0.56 23.03
C GLY A 61 23.58 0.90 23.39
N GLY A 62 22.64 1.65 23.82
CA GLY A 62 22.81 3.01 24.35
C GLY A 62 23.80 3.88 23.59
N GLY A 63 23.69 4.10 22.33
CA GLY A 63 24.46 5.20 21.93
C GLY A 63 25.12 5.35 20.58
N MET A 64 24.89 4.58 19.57
CA MET A 64 25.33 5.02 18.26
C MET A 64 24.20 4.86 17.24
N ASN A 65 23.35 5.87 17.18
CA ASN A 65 22.46 6.05 16.04
C ASN A 65 23.29 6.51 14.82
N PHE A 66 24.01 5.58 14.20
CA PHE A 66 24.78 5.86 12.99
C PHE A 66 23.92 6.32 11.84
N TYR A 67 22.62 6.03 11.88
CA TYR A 67 21.67 6.32 10.80
C TYR A 67 20.50 7.20 11.23
N GLY A 68 20.56 7.81 12.42
CA GLY A 68 19.46 8.59 12.96
C GLY A 68 18.23 7.74 13.28
N GLU A 69 17.09 8.38 13.46
CA GLU A 69 15.81 7.69 13.61
C GLU A 69 15.36 7.19 12.23
N MET A 70 15.72 5.96 11.88
CA MET A 70 15.16 5.33 10.68
C MET A 70 13.69 5.01 10.92
N PRO A 71 12.79 5.42 9.99
CA PRO A 71 11.39 5.03 10.09
C PRO A 71 11.28 3.50 10.10
N ALA A 72 10.38 2.98 10.91
CA ALA A 72 10.14 1.55 10.94
C ALA A 72 9.57 1.06 9.60
N MET A 73 10.10 -0.06 9.11
CA MET A 73 9.63 -0.68 7.87
C MET A 73 8.86 -1.95 8.19
N TYR A 74 7.67 -2.06 7.62
CA TYR A 74 6.79 -3.22 7.77
C TYR A 74 6.39 -3.76 6.40
N ASN A 75 6.17 -5.08 6.36
CA ASN A 75 5.58 -5.74 5.20
C ASN A 75 4.08 -5.93 5.44
N ILE A 76 3.27 -5.48 4.51
CA ILE A 76 1.82 -5.65 4.51
C ILE A 76 1.49 -6.71 3.46
N THR A 77 0.97 -7.84 3.90
CA THR A 77 0.48 -8.87 2.99
C THR A 77 -1.04 -8.82 2.94
N VAL A 78 -1.57 -8.54 1.76
CA VAL A 78 -3.02 -8.47 1.51
C VAL A 78 -3.49 -9.82 1.05
N ASN A 79 -4.42 -10.42 1.79
CA ASN A 79 -4.98 -11.73 1.45
C ASN A 79 -6.08 -11.61 0.40
N MET A 80 -5.75 -11.91 -0.85
CA MET A 80 -6.69 -11.79 -1.97
C MET A 80 -7.85 -12.78 -1.93
N GLN A 81 -7.77 -13.84 -1.12
CA GLN A 81 -8.85 -14.81 -0.93
C GLN A 81 -9.83 -14.42 0.17
N ASN A 82 -9.52 -13.41 0.97
CA ASN A 82 -10.43 -12.96 2.01
C ASN A 82 -11.64 -12.22 1.38
N PRO A 83 -12.88 -12.54 1.78
CA PRO A 83 -14.09 -11.91 1.22
C PRO A 83 -14.14 -10.39 1.36
N LEU A 84 -13.60 -9.82 2.43
CA LEU A 84 -13.57 -8.37 2.63
C LEU A 84 -12.61 -7.69 1.64
N VAL A 85 -11.45 -8.29 1.40
CA VAL A 85 -10.51 -7.82 0.38
C VAL A 85 -11.14 -7.91 -1.02
N ALA A 86 -11.83 -9.01 -1.32
CA ALA A 86 -12.55 -9.17 -2.59
C ALA A 86 -13.59 -8.07 -2.79
N ARG A 87 -14.32 -7.69 -1.74
CA ARG A 87 -15.29 -6.58 -1.79
C ARG A 87 -14.62 -5.23 -2.05
N VAL A 88 -13.49 -4.96 -1.43
CA VAL A 88 -12.70 -3.73 -1.67
C VAL A 88 -12.25 -3.68 -3.14
N MET A 89 -11.72 -4.76 -3.66
CA MET A 89 -11.25 -4.82 -5.04
C MET A 89 -12.40 -4.70 -6.05
N ALA A 90 -13.56 -5.27 -5.76
CA ALA A 90 -14.76 -5.12 -6.59
C ALA A 90 -15.26 -3.65 -6.59
N SER A 91 -15.28 -2.99 -5.45
CA SER A 91 -15.63 -1.57 -5.34
C SER A 91 -14.64 -0.69 -6.10
N LYS A 92 -13.34 -0.98 -6.01
CA LYS A 92 -12.31 -0.28 -6.78
C LYS A 92 -12.55 -0.40 -8.28
N ALA A 93 -12.84 -1.60 -8.76
CA ALA A 93 -13.12 -1.83 -10.19
C ALA A 93 -14.36 -1.08 -10.68
N ALA A 94 -15.37 -0.89 -9.81
CA ALA A 94 -16.59 -0.16 -10.13
C ALA A 94 -16.42 1.36 -10.08
N ASP A 95 -15.65 1.87 -9.12
CA ASP A 95 -15.59 3.29 -8.76
C ASP A 95 -14.37 4.02 -9.33
N VAL A 96 -13.30 3.33 -9.64
CA VAL A 96 -12.07 3.92 -10.17
C VAL A 96 -11.88 3.54 -11.63
N ALA A 97 -11.81 4.55 -12.51
CA ALA A 97 -11.52 4.34 -13.92
C ALA A 97 -10.09 3.79 -14.11
N PRO A 98 -9.85 2.93 -15.11
CA PRO A 98 -8.51 2.50 -15.46
C PRO A 98 -7.59 3.69 -15.77
N ALA A 99 -6.30 3.54 -15.50
CA ALA A 99 -5.32 4.55 -15.86
C ALA A 99 -5.36 4.82 -17.37
N GLN A 100 -5.26 6.08 -17.75
CA GLN A 100 -5.18 6.47 -19.14
C GLN A 100 -3.88 5.92 -19.76
N VAL A 101 -4.00 5.20 -20.85
CA VAL A 101 -2.85 4.67 -21.59
C VAL A 101 -2.36 5.73 -22.57
N ILE A 102 -1.13 6.20 -22.37
CA ILE A 102 -0.47 7.14 -23.28
C ILE A 102 0.53 6.34 -24.11
N PRO A 103 0.40 6.31 -25.45
CA PRO A 103 1.34 5.59 -26.30
C PRO A 103 2.76 6.15 -26.20
N ASP A 104 3.75 5.28 -26.34
CA ASP A 104 5.14 5.72 -26.40
C ASP A 104 5.38 6.58 -27.65
N ALA A 105 6.34 7.51 -27.55
CA ALA A 105 6.84 8.24 -28.71
C ALA A 105 7.60 7.29 -29.65
N ALA A 106 7.54 7.57 -30.95
CA ALA A 106 8.36 6.84 -31.91
C ALA A 106 9.85 6.97 -31.60
N GLU A 107 10.66 5.95 -31.94
CA GLU A 107 12.09 5.96 -31.63
C GLU A 107 12.82 7.15 -32.29
N ASP A 108 12.39 7.54 -33.47
CA ASP A 108 12.91 8.64 -34.28
C ASP A 108 12.23 9.99 -33.99
N ALA A 109 11.33 10.05 -33.02
CA ALA A 109 10.67 11.29 -32.64
C ALA A 109 11.67 12.31 -32.06
N SER A 110 11.38 13.60 -32.25
CA SER A 110 12.18 14.68 -31.68
C SER A 110 12.16 14.64 -30.14
N ASP A 111 13.19 15.23 -29.53
CA ASP A 111 13.31 15.33 -28.08
C ASP A 111 12.12 16.06 -27.45
N ASP A 112 11.57 17.06 -28.13
CA ASP A 112 10.39 17.79 -27.69
C ASP A 112 9.15 16.90 -27.66
N VAL A 113 8.96 16.04 -28.67
CA VAL A 113 7.85 15.06 -28.70
C VAL A 113 8.03 14.03 -27.58
N LYS A 114 9.22 13.50 -27.40
CA LYS A 114 9.51 12.54 -26.32
C LYS A 114 9.24 13.13 -24.95
N ARG A 115 9.64 14.38 -24.73
CA ARG A 115 9.38 15.10 -23.49
C ARG A 115 7.88 15.30 -23.26
N THR A 116 7.13 15.73 -24.27
CA THR A 116 5.68 15.91 -24.20
C THR A 116 4.97 14.59 -23.83
N VAL A 117 5.37 13.48 -24.42
CA VAL A 117 4.83 12.15 -24.09
C VAL A 117 5.14 11.76 -22.65
N THR A 118 6.36 12.00 -22.18
CA THR A 118 6.75 11.73 -20.79
C THR A 118 5.92 12.55 -19.80
N GLU A 119 5.75 13.85 -20.05
CA GLU A 119 4.92 14.73 -19.23
C GLU A 119 3.46 14.28 -19.22
N ALA A 120 2.92 13.83 -20.37
CA ALA A 120 1.56 13.31 -20.45
C ALA A 120 1.38 12.03 -19.64
N LYS A 121 2.37 11.12 -19.66
CA LYS A 121 2.38 9.90 -18.84
C LYS A 121 2.42 10.21 -17.35
N GLU A 122 3.27 11.12 -16.94
CA GLU A 122 3.37 11.56 -15.54
C GLU A 122 2.08 12.19 -15.05
N THR A 123 1.45 13.04 -15.86
CA THR A 123 0.15 13.66 -15.54
C THR A 123 -0.95 12.61 -15.41
N ALA A 124 -1.02 11.65 -16.33
CA ALA A 124 -1.99 10.58 -16.29
C ALA A 124 -1.79 9.67 -15.05
N ALA A 125 -0.55 9.34 -14.73
CA ALA A 125 -0.22 8.55 -13.54
C ALA A 125 -0.57 9.28 -12.24
N ALA A 126 -0.30 10.57 -12.15
CA ALA A 126 -0.65 11.39 -10.99
C ALA A 126 -2.17 11.50 -10.81
N ALA A 127 -2.93 11.67 -11.89
CA ALA A 127 -4.39 11.72 -11.85
C ALA A 127 -4.98 10.37 -11.39
N HIS A 128 -4.49 9.26 -11.91
CA HIS A 128 -4.92 7.93 -11.49
C HIS A 128 -4.60 7.65 -10.02
N LYS A 129 -3.41 8.01 -9.57
CA LYS A 129 -3.02 7.91 -8.16
C LYS A 129 -3.94 8.72 -7.26
N SER A 130 -4.29 9.94 -7.66
CA SER A 130 -5.23 10.80 -6.93
C SER A 130 -6.62 10.17 -6.82
N ASP A 131 -7.11 9.56 -7.89
CA ASP A 131 -8.39 8.84 -7.90
C ASP A 131 -8.37 7.62 -6.96
N LEU A 132 -7.28 6.88 -6.94
CA LEU A 132 -7.09 5.75 -6.02
C LEU A 132 -7.04 6.19 -4.57
N GLU A 133 -6.34 7.27 -4.26
CA GLU A 133 -6.26 7.82 -2.91
C GLU A 133 -7.62 8.33 -2.42
N ALA A 134 -8.40 8.97 -3.27
CA ALA A 134 -9.76 9.39 -2.97
C ALA A 134 -10.68 8.19 -2.71
N PHE A 135 -10.60 7.16 -3.54
CA PHE A 135 -11.32 5.90 -3.34
C PHE A 135 -10.98 5.27 -1.97
N ALA A 136 -9.69 5.16 -1.66
CA ALA A 136 -9.23 4.59 -0.40
C ALA A 136 -9.75 5.39 0.80
N GLY A 137 -9.74 6.72 0.71
CA GLY A 137 -10.24 7.60 1.76
C GLY A 137 -11.74 7.46 2.01
N ASP A 138 -12.51 7.08 1.00
CA ASP A 138 -13.98 6.92 1.08
C ASP A 138 -14.43 5.48 1.34
N ASN A 139 -13.53 4.50 1.26
CA ASN A 139 -13.88 3.08 1.43
C ASN A 139 -13.79 2.65 2.90
N GLU A 140 -14.94 2.49 3.53
CA GLU A 140 -15.02 2.12 4.96
C GLU A 140 -14.49 0.71 5.24
N ILE A 141 -14.71 -0.25 4.34
CA ILE A 141 -14.22 -1.63 4.52
C ILE A 141 -12.69 -1.64 4.52
N LEU A 142 -12.06 -0.92 3.59
CA LEU A 142 -10.61 -0.80 3.52
C LEU A 142 -10.03 -0.21 4.80
N LYS A 143 -10.62 0.87 5.30
CA LYS A 143 -10.21 1.50 6.56
C LYS A 143 -10.36 0.54 7.74
N GLN A 144 -11.49 -0.16 7.84
CA GLN A 144 -11.77 -1.08 8.92
C GLN A 144 -10.79 -2.25 8.97
N ILE A 145 -10.54 -2.92 7.84
CA ILE A 145 -9.62 -4.06 7.81
C ILE A 145 -8.18 -3.63 8.08
N THR A 146 -7.79 -2.44 7.63
CA THR A 146 -6.45 -1.88 7.87
C THR A 146 -6.28 -1.50 9.34
N ASP A 147 -7.23 -0.77 9.92
CA ASP A 147 -7.20 -0.36 11.32
C ASP A 147 -7.23 -1.58 12.25
N LEU A 148 -8.00 -2.60 11.90
CA LEU A 148 -8.06 -3.83 12.68
C LEU A 148 -6.74 -4.59 12.69
N ALA A 149 -6.06 -4.64 11.54
CA ALA A 149 -4.73 -5.23 11.43
C ALA A 149 -3.69 -4.46 12.24
N LEU A 150 -3.74 -3.13 12.20
CA LEU A 150 -2.86 -2.26 12.98
C LEU A 150 -3.12 -2.45 14.48
N LEU A 151 -4.39 -2.50 14.89
CA LEU A 151 -4.77 -2.74 16.29
C LEU A 151 -4.26 -4.09 16.80
N ALA A 152 -4.42 -5.15 16.01
CA ALA A 152 -3.96 -6.50 16.36
C ALA A 152 -2.44 -6.57 16.54
N ASN A 153 -1.68 -5.68 15.91
CA ASN A 153 -0.22 -5.59 16.03
C ASN A 153 0.24 -4.48 16.99
N GLY A 154 -0.68 -3.87 17.75
CA GLY A 154 -0.36 -2.81 18.70
C GLY A 154 0.15 -1.52 18.05
N MET A 155 -0.18 -1.30 16.78
CA MET A 155 0.30 -0.17 15.98
C MET A 155 -0.72 0.98 15.88
N LEU A 156 -1.96 0.76 16.30
CA LEU A 156 -3.00 1.78 16.29
C LEU A 156 -3.00 2.53 17.61
N LYS A 157 -2.70 3.82 17.58
CA LYS A 157 -2.51 4.66 18.77
C LYS A 157 -3.13 6.04 18.60
N GLY A 158 -3.33 6.73 19.73
CA GLY A 158 -3.75 8.12 19.76
C GLY A 158 -5.09 8.37 19.07
N LYS A 159 -5.12 9.39 18.21
CA LYS A 159 -6.33 9.78 17.48
C LYS A 159 -6.87 8.65 16.60
N ASP A 160 -6.01 7.91 15.93
CA ASP A 160 -6.43 6.82 15.05
C ASP A 160 -7.15 5.71 15.82
N LEU A 161 -6.67 5.38 17.01
CA LEU A 161 -7.37 4.44 17.90
C LEU A 161 -8.71 4.98 18.35
N SER A 162 -8.78 6.24 18.74
CA SER A 162 -10.04 6.89 19.15
C SER A 162 -11.05 6.92 18.01
N ASP A 163 -10.63 7.25 16.81
CA ASP A 163 -11.49 7.28 15.62
C ASP A 163 -11.98 5.87 15.26
N PHE A 164 -11.14 4.85 15.40
CA PHE A 164 -11.54 3.45 15.22
C PHE A 164 -12.61 3.02 16.21
N ILE A 165 -12.45 3.33 17.48
CA ILE A 165 -13.42 2.97 18.54
C ILE A 165 -14.76 3.68 18.34
N ALA A 166 -14.74 4.91 17.82
CA ALA A 166 -15.93 5.73 17.59
C ALA A 166 -16.76 5.31 16.36
N ARG A 167 -16.23 4.45 15.50
CA ARG A 167 -16.94 3.94 14.31
C ARG A 167 -17.99 2.84 14.67
#